data_a4d586cb10398cfa7db27fa02396f95e
#
_entry.id   a4d586cb10398cfa7db27fa02396f95e
#
_cell.length_a   1.000
_cell.length_b   1.000
_cell.length_c   1.000
_cell.angle_alpha   90.00
_cell.angle_beta   90.00
_cell.angle_gamma   90.00
#
_symmetry.space_group_name_H-M   'P 1'
#
loop_
_entity.id
_entity.type
_entity.pdbx_description
1 polymer ?
#
loop_
_entity_poly.entity_id
_entity_poly.type
_entity_poly.pdbx_seq_one_letter_code
_entity_poly.pdbx_strand_id
1 'polypeptide(L)'
;MTIRIIALSGVLIIILIVAITYTLKKAQKLPLNSPVHFLEDSARDKNKKTVVCVGNSITHGQVSYNYVNILSDRLSGDGYQFVNAGINGNLVYNVVNRLDMIIRCDPDYVTVLIGTNDVNASLSQKNSARYMKDMALPEKPNAEFFRKNVKELISQLKRRTNAKIAILSLPPIGEEINHIAYQRTKEYSGIILDVAQENNVDYLPLHEKITEYLLAEDHRPRLSYDNGFRRIMIKGIFSHFLLGTSFDKIATNNGFLIVTDFLHLNYRGSKMVADLIKNWILK
;
A
#
# COMPACT_ATOMS: atom_id res chain seq x y z
N MET A 1 -9.45 25.33 -43.06
CA MET A 1 -9.91 24.18 -42.21
C MET A 1 -8.74 23.47 -41.53
N THR A 2 -7.68 23.14 -42.22
CA THR A 2 -6.49 22.41 -41.71
C THR A 2 -5.77 23.08 -40.53
N ILE A 3 -5.53 24.40 -40.59
CA ILE A 3 -4.83 25.14 -39.49
C ILE A 3 -5.63 25.14 -38.20
N ARG A 4 -6.97 25.26 -38.26
CA ARG A 4 -7.84 25.21 -37.07
C ARG A 4 -7.84 23.82 -36.42
N ILE A 5 -7.78 22.73 -37.22
CA ILE A 5 -7.71 21.35 -36.70
C ILE A 5 -6.37 21.12 -36.01
N ILE A 6 -5.26 21.60 -36.60
CA ILE A 6 -3.92 21.48 -36.00
C ILE A 6 -3.85 22.26 -34.67
N ALA A 7 -4.38 23.48 -34.63
CA ALA A 7 -4.43 24.28 -33.40
C ALA A 7 -5.29 23.60 -32.31
N LEU A 8 -6.45 23.05 -32.66
CA LEU A 8 -7.32 22.33 -31.72
C LEU A 8 -6.65 21.07 -31.19
N SER A 9 -5.97 20.30 -32.04
CA SER A 9 -5.21 19.11 -31.64
C SER A 9 -4.06 19.48 -30.68
N GLY A 10 -3.35 20.57 -30.93
CA GLY A 10 -2.29 21.08 -30.04
C GLY A 10 -2.80 21.43 -28.65
N VAL A 11 -3.93 22.12 -28.58
CA VAL A 11 -4.58 22.48 -27.30
C VAL A 11 -5.01 21.23 -26.55
N LEU A 12 -5.60 20.24 -27.18
CA LEU A 12 -6.00 18.98 -26.55
C LEU A 12 -4.80 18.19 -25.97
N ILE A 13 -3.68 18.16 -26.70
CA ILE A 13 -2.44 17.53 -26.23
C ILE A 13 -1.91 18.24 -24.98
N ILE A 14 -1.89 19.58 -24.97
CA ILE A 14 -1.45 20.35 -23.80
C ILE A 14 -2.34 20.06 -22.59
N ILE A 15 -3.66 20.08 -22.76
CA ILE A 15 -4.61 19.75 -21.70
C ILE A 15 -4.34 18.34 -21.14
N LEU A 16 -4.11 17.37 -22.01
CA LEU A 16 -3.80 15.98 -21.62
C LEU A 16 -2.49 15.90 -20.81
N ILE A 17 -1.43 16.58 -21.27
CA ILE A 17 -0.14 16.61 -20.57
C ILE A 17 -0.31 17.26 -19.19
N VAL A 18 -1.03 18.36 -19.09
CA VAL A 18 -1.31 19.03 -17.81
C VAL A 18 -2.09 18.11 -16.87
N ALA A 19 -3.12 17.45 -17.37
CA ALA A 19 -3.93 16.50 -16.58
C ALA A 19 -3.09 15.32 -16.07
N ILE A 20 -2.25 14.72 -16.93
CA ILE A 20 -1.33 13.64 -16.54
C ILE A 20 -0.35 14.13 -15.48
N THR A 21 0.31 15.25 -15.71
CA THR A 21 1.32 15.82 -14.79
C THR A 21 0.70 16.14 -13.43
N TYR A 22 -0.48 16.76 -13.41
CA TYR A 22 -1.23 17.05 -12.20
C TYR A 22 -1.56 15.77 -11.44
N THR A 23 -2.11 14.77 -12.11
CA THR A 23 -2.49 13.49 -11.53
C THR A 23 -1.28 12.77 -10.91
N LEU A 24 -0.15 12.72 -11.64
CA LEU A 24 1.08 12.10 -11.14
C LEU A 24 1.65 12.83 -9.92
N LYS A 25 1.67 14.17 -9.94
CA LYS A 25 2.11 14.97 -8.78
C LYS A 25 1.23 14.73 -7.55
N LYS A 26 -0.09 14.67 -7.73
CA LYS A 26 -1.02 14.38 -6.62
C LYS A 26 -0.85 12.97 -6.09
N ALA A 27 -0.78 11.97 -6.98
CA ALA A 27 -0.61 10.57 -6.59
C ALA A 27 0.71 10.29 -5.85
N GLN A 28 1.76 11.08 -6.11
CA GLN A 28 3.09 10.91 -5.48
C GLN A 28 3.36 11.88 -4.33
N LYS A 29 2.43 12.79 -4.03
CA LYS A 29 2.62 13.74 -2.94
C LYS A 29 2.75 13.00 -1.61
N LEU A 30 3.86 13.21 -0.91
CA LEU A 30 4.07 12.60 0.41
C LEU A 30 2.99 13.05 1.41
N PRO A 31 2.53 12.14 2.28
CA PRO A 31 1.64 12.51 3.39
C PRO A 31 2.27 13.57 4.29
N LEU A 32 1.43 14.44 4.87
CA LEU A 32 1.90 15.48 5.80
C LEU A 32 2.58 14.92 7.05
N ASN A 33 2.23 13.70 7.43
CA ASN A 33 2.84 12.93 8.51
C ASN A 33 3.86 11.89 8.00
N SER A 34 4.48 12.13 6.84
CA SER A 34 5.59 11.28 6.37
C SER A 34 6.81 11.40 7.30
N PRO A 35 7.73 10.42 7.31
CA PRO A 35 8.95 10.48 8.12
C PRO A 35 9.74 11.79 7.95
N VAL A 36 9.82 12.32 6.72
CA VAL A 36 10.50 13.61 6.44
C VAL A 36 9.81 14.74 7.20
N HIS A 37 8.52 14.94 6.99
CA HIS A 37 7.77 16.00 7.64
C HIS A 37 7.74 15.84 9.16
N PHE A 38 7.57 14.59 9.64
CA PHE A 38 7.57 14.29 11.08
C PHE A 38 8.89 14.64 11.77
N LEU A 39 10.02 14.41 11.11
CA LEU A 39 11.35 14.72 11.64
C LEU A 39 11.69 16.22 11.59
N GLU A 40 11.10 16.96 10.65
CA GLU A 40 11.23 18.41 10.50
C GLU A 40 10.27 19.19 11.42
N ASP A 41 9.21 18.53 11.93
CA ASP A 41 8.22 19.17 12.80
C ASP A 41 8.77 19.39 14.21
N SER A 42 9.13 20.63 14.52
CA SER A 42 9.58 21.02 15.85
C SER A 42 8.48 21.01 16.92
N ALA A 43 7.21 21.00 16.49
CA ALA A 43 6.03 21.01 17.37
C ALA A 43 5.50 19.58 17.67
N ARG A 44 6.20 18.52 17.22
CA ARG A 44 5.80 17.14 17.52
C ARG A 44 5.70 16.92 19.04
N ASP A 45 4.64 16.26 19.45
CA ASP A 45 4.40 15.97 20.87
C ASP A 45 5.24 14.77 21.32
N LYS A 46 6.27 15.04 22.10
CA LYS A 46 7.18 14.01 22.65
C LYS A 46 6.55 13.14 23.74
N ASN A 47 5.39 13.53 24.27
CA ASN A 47 4.66 12.74 25.27
C ASN A 47 3.76 11.68 24.62
N LYS A 48 3.54 11.75 23.30
CA LYS A 48 2.75 10.77 22.57
C LYS A 48 3.60 9.61 22.11
N LYS A 49 3.02 8.41 22.14
CA LYS A 49 3.62 7.22 21.55
C LYS A 49 3.62 7.31 20.05
N THR A 50 4.77 7.08 19.45
CA THR A 50 4.96 7.16 18.00
C THR A 50 4.68 5.81 17.34
N VAL A 51 3.70 5.78 16.44
CA VAL A 51 3.36 4.61 15.62
C VAL A 51 3.80 4.86 14.19
N VAL A 52 4.79 4.11 13.71
CA VAL A 52 5.26 4.22 12.31
C VAL A 52 4.62 3.12 11.47
N CYS A 53 3.80 3.51 10.49
CA CYS A 53 3.16 2.62 9.54
C CYS A 53 4.03 2.51 8.28
N VAL A 54 4.70 1.37 8.11
CA VAL A 54 5.64 1.09 7.02
C VAL A 54 4.94 0.35 5.90
N GLY A 55 5.11 0.81 4.65
CA GLY A 55 4.49 0.14 3.52
C GLY A 55 4.74 0.76 2.15
N ASN A 56 3.86 0.39 1.21
CA ASN A 56 3.85 0.87 -0.17
C ASN A 56 2.71 1.88 -0.43
N SER A 57 2.10 1.84 -1.62
CA SER A 57 0.99 2.72 -2.01
C SER A 57 -0.26 2.56 -1.17
N ILE A 58 -0.50 1.39 -0.59
CA ILE A 58 -1.63 1.15 0.31
C ILE A 58 -1.46 1.95 1.60
N THR A 59 -0.25 1.98 2.14
CA THR A 59 0.10 2.79 3.33
C THR A 59 0.22 4.27 2.98
N HIS A 60 0.83 4.61 1.83
CA HIS A 60 0.95 5.98 1.35
C HIS A 60 -0.41 6.70 1.27
N GLY A 61 -1.44 6.00 0.80
CA GLY A 61 -2.83 6.44 0.90
C GLY A 61 -3.26 7.54 -0.08
N GLN A 62 -2.48 7.82 -1.15
CA GLN A 62 -2.90 8.77 -2.20
C GLN A 62 -3.66 8.10 -3.34
N VAL A 63 -3.39 6.82 -3.60
CA VAL A 63 -4.07 6.01 -4.62
C VAL A 63 -4.89 4.87 -4.00
N SER A 64 -4.93 4.82 -2.70
CA SER A 64 -5.70 3.92 -1.83
C SER A 64 -6.36 4.76 -0.76
N TYR A 65 -7.43 4.29 -0.14
CA TYR A 65 -7.95 4.98 1.05
C TYR A 65 -6.90 4.92 2.17
N ASN A 66 -6.65 6.04 2.84
CA ASN A 66 -5.54 6.17 3.79
C ASN A 66 -5.92 5.60 5.17
N TYR A 67 -5.51 4.37 5.47
CA TYR A 67 -5.78 3.74 6.77
C TYR A 67 -5.02 4.40 7.93
N VAL A 68 -3.88 5.06 7.66
CA VAL A 68 -3.11 5.78 8.69
C VAL A 68 -3.89 6.98 9.20
N ASN A 69 -4.63 7.67 8.30
CA ASN A 69 -5.54 8.74 8.73
C ASN A 69 -6.68 8.19 9.60
N ILE A 70 -7.27 7.02 9.24
CA ILE A 70 -8.29 6.37 10.08
C ILE A 70 -7.76 6.09 11.49
N LEU A 71 -6.52 5.62 11.60
CA LEU A 71 -5.87 5.39 12.91
C LEU A 71 -5.64 6.68 13.66
N SER A 72 -5.11 7.71 13.00
CA SER A 72 -4.86 9.02 13.59
C SER A 72 -6.14 9.64 14.12
N ASP A 73 -7.23 9.63 13.34
CA ASP A 73 -8.52 10.19 13.74
C ASP A 73 -9.10 9.48 14.98
N ARG A 74 -8.79 8.19 15.16
CA ARG A 74 -9.34 7.38 16.25
C ARG A 74 -8.49 7.37 17.52
N LEU A 75 -7.17 7.54 17.42
CA LEU A 75 -6.24 7.30 18.53
C LEU A 75 -5.36 8.52 18.88
N SER A 76 -5.40 9.61 18.12
CA SER A 76 -4.58 10.80 18.44
C SER A 76 -4.99 11.45 19.75
N GLY A 77 -6.25 11.31 20.17
CA GLY A 77 -6.77 11.72 21.49
C GLY A 77 -6.31 10.84 22.64
N ASP A 78 -5.90 9.58 22.35
CA ASP A 78 -5.51 8.57 23.32
C ASP A 78 -3.98 8.52 23.53
N GLY A 79 -3.27 9.58 23.16
CA GLY A 79 -1.83 9.68 23.38
C GLY A 79 -0.96 9.01 22.31
N TYR A 80 -1.48 8.83 21.08
CA TYR A 80 -0.71 8.30 19.96
C TYR A 80 -0.52 9.36 18.86
N GLN A 81 0.60 9.27 18.15
CA GLN A 81 0.87 10.01 16.92
C GLN A 81 1.32 9.03 15.83
N PHE A 82 0.89 9.29 14.60
CA PHE A 82 1.07 8.35 13.49
C PHE A 82 1.96 8.92 12.42
N VAL A 83 2.97 8.14 12.02
CA VAL A 83 3.88 8.44 10.91
C VAL A 83 3.57 7.52 9.75
N ASN A 84 3.27 8.10 8.59
CA ASN A 84 2.99 7.37 7.36
C ASN A 84 4.27 7.19 6.55
N ALA A 85 4.90 6.03 6.68
CA ALA A 85 6.11 5.66 5.96
C ALA A 85 5.82 4.84 4.69
N GLY A 86 4.67 5.09 4.04
CA GLY A 86 4.32 4.49 2.75
C GLY A 86 4.97 5.21 1.57
N ILE A 87 5.48 4.47 0.58
CA ILE A 87 5.95 5.01 -0.70
C ILE A 87 5.42 4.15 -1.84
N ASN A 88 4.80 4.79 -2.85
CA ASN A 88 4.22 4.11 -4.00
C ASN A 88 5.24 3.23 -4.72
N GLY A 89 4.80 2.04 -5.12
CA GLY A 89 5.61 1.11 -5.91
C GLY A 89 6.64 0.31 -5.12
N ASN A 90 6.97 0.70 -3.86
CA ASN A 90 8.00 0.01 -3.10
C ASN A 90 7.70 -1.50 -2.93
N LEU A 91 8.74 -2.30 -3.11
CA LEU A 91 8.86 -3.68 -2.65
C LEU A 91 9.54 -3.68 -1.28
N VAL A 92 9.61 -4.85 -0.63
CA VAL A 92 10.28 -4.97 0.67
C VAL A 92 11.74 -4.53 0.59
N TYR A 93 12.46 -4.88 -0.47
CA TYR A 93 13.83 -4.43 -0.74
C TYR A 93 13.99 -2.91 -0.66
N ASN A 94 13.07 -2.16 -1.27
CA ASN A 94 13.13 -0.70 -1.24
C ASN A 94 12.90 -0.13 0.16
N VAL A 95 12.06 -0.78 0.97
CA VAL A 95 11.86 -0.39 2.38
C VAL A 95 13.12 -0.61 3.19
N VAL A 96 13.81 -1.75 3.02
CA VAL A 96 15.10 -2.03 3.68
C VAL A 96 16.10 -0.92 3.38
N ASN A 97 16.20 -0.47 2.14
CA ASN A 97 17.17 0.55 1.71
C ASN A 97 16.87 1.98 2.24
N ARG A 98 15.65 2.24 2.74
CA ARG A 98 15.27 3.53 3.33
C ARG A 98 14.92 3.47 4.81
N LEU A 99 15.32 2.40 5.48
CA LEU A 99 14.92 2.12 6.86
C LEU A 99 15.43 3.16 7.86
N ASP A 100 16.55 3.83 7.57
CA ASP A 100 17.14 4.86 8.44
C ASP A 100 16.16 5.99 8.78
N MET A 101 15.37 6.45 7.81
CA MET A 101 14.36 7.49 8.06
C MET A 101 13.25 7.01 9.00
N ILE A 102 12.88 5.72 8.91
CA ILE A 102 11.88 5.09 9.77
C ILE A 102 12.39 4.99 11.20
N ILE A 103 13.63 4.53 11.36
CA ILE A 103 14.29 4.38 12.66
C ILE A 103 14.48 5.73 13.36
N ARG A 104 14.86 6.77 12.61
CA ARG A 104 15.02 8.13 13.15
C ARG A 104 13.72 8.74 13.70
N CYS A 105 12.55 8.21 13.32
CA CYS A 105 11.29 8.63 13.92
C CYS A 105 11.15 8.18 15.38
N ASP A 106 12.06 7.37 15.89
CA ASP A 106 12.07 6.82 17.25
C ASP A 106 10.71 6.19 17.64
N PRO A 107 10.31 5.11 16.94
CA PRO A 107 8.99 4.52 17.10
C PRO A 107 8.85 3.72 18.41
N ASP A 108 7.68 3.86 19.09
CA ASP A 108 7.22 2.91 20.10
C ASP A 108 6.56 1.68 19.47
N TYR A 109 5.94 1.87 18.29
CA TYR A 109 5.27 0.82 17.52
C TYR A 109 5.64 0.94 16.05
N VAL A 110 5.89 -0.21 15.42
CA VAL A 110 6.07 -0.30 13.96
C VAL A 110 5.08 -1.31 13.41
N THR A 111 4.26 -0.90 12.46
CA THR A 111 3.42 -1.80 11.68
C THR A 111 3.94 -1.91 10.26
N VAL A 112 4.03 -3.13 9.73
CA VAL A 112 4.58 -3.41 8.41
C VAL A 112 3.50 -4.00 7.52
N LEU A 113 3.08 -3.25 6.48
CA LEU A 113 2.17 -3.71 5.43
C LEU A 113 2.85 -3.52 4.06
N ILE A 114 3.68 -4.49 3.66
CA ILE A 114 4.50 -4.45 2.46
C ILE A 114 4.58 -5.83 1.81
N GLY A 115 4.61 -5.90 0.48
CA GLY A 115 4.73 -7.15 -0.27
C GLY A 115 3.76 -7.27 -1.46
N THR A 116 2.68 -6.48 -1.51
CA THR A 116 1.73 -6.51 -2.64
C THR A 116 2.42 -6.27 -3.99
N ASN A 117 3.44 -5.40 -4.04
CA ASN A 117 4.22 -5.17 -5.25
C ASN A 117 5.18 -6.32 -5.56
N ASP A 118 5.71 -6.99 -4.53
CA ASP A 118 6.52 -8.22 -4.68
C ASP A 118 5.68 -9.34 -5.31
N VAL A 119 4.46 -9.55 -4.81
CA VAL A 119 3.50 -10.48 -5.42
C VAL A 119 3.20 -10.10 -6.86
N ASN A 120 2.81 -8.84 -7.12
CA ASN A 120 2.47 -8.37 -8.45
C ASN A 120 3.65 -8.50 -9.43
N ALA A 121 4.87 -8.26 -8.97
CA ALA A 121 6.08 -8.45 -9.77
C ALA A 121 6.32 -9.91 -10.16
N SER A 122 5.94 -10.87 -9.30
CA SER A 122 6.11 -12.30 -9.53
C SER A 122 5.08 -12.92 -10.49
N LEU A 123 3.97 -12.22 -10.81
CA LEU A 123 2.87 -12.76 -11.60
C LEU A 123 3.19 -12.91 -13.09
N SER A 124 4.12 -12.12 -13.64
CA SER A 124 4.52 -12.23 -15.05
C SER A 124 5.93 -11.67 -15.29
N GLN A 125 6.57 -12.14 -16.37
CA GLN A 125 7.87 -11.59 -16.79
C GLN A 125 7.80 -10.09 -17.09
N LYS A 126 6.68 -9.62 -17.68
CA LYS A 126 6.43 -8.20 -17.97
C LYS A 126 6.37 -7.37 -16.70
N ASN A 127 5.67 -7.85 -15.67
CA ASN A 127 5.61 -7.17 -14.38
C ASN A 127 6.98 -7.18 -13.70
N SER A 128 7.66 -8.33 -13.67
CA SER A 128 9.02 -8.47 -13.13
C SER A 128 9.99 -7.47 -13.76
N ALA A 129 10.09 -7.43 -15.08
CA ALA A 129 10.99 -6.51 -15.79
C ALA A 129 10.68 -5.03 -15.49
N ARG A 130 9.39 -4.68 -15.39
CA ARG A 130 8.96 -3.33 -15.02
C ARG A 130 9.42 -2.97 -13.60
N TYR A 131 9.14 -3.83 -12.59
CA TYR A 131 9.52 -3.54 -11.22
C TYR A 131 11.04 -3.51 -11.04
N MET A 132 11.79 -4.38 -11.72
CA MET A 132 13.25 -4.33 -11.72
C MET A 132 13.76 -2.96 -12.17
N LYS A 133 13.19 -2.42 -13.26
CA LYS A 133 13.57 -1.11 -13.79
C LYS A 133 13.10 0.03 -12.89
N ASP A 134 11.79 0.07 -12.57
CA ASP A 134 11.16 1.22 -11.91
C ASP A 134 11.58 1.34 -10.44
N MET A 135 11.93 0.21 -9.79
CA MET A 135 12.29 0.14 -8.37
C MET A 135 13.77 -0.19 -8.16
N ALA A 136 14.58 -0.18 -9.21
CA ALA A 136 16.03 -0.44 -9.17
C ALA A 136 16.39 -1.74 -8.40
N LEU A 137 15.66 -2.83 -8.69
CA LEU A 137 15.91 -4.10 -8.00
C LEU A 137 17.20 -4.75 -8.50
N PRO A 138 18.03 -5.35 -7.59
CA PRO A 138 19.30 -5.97 -7.95
C PRO A 138 19.12 -7.31 -8.65
N GLU A 139 17.99 -7.98 -8.41
CA GLU A 139 17.67 -9.29 -8.96
C GLU A 139 16.17 -9.46 -9.22
N LYS A 140 15.81 -10.51 -9.94
CA LYS A 140 14.41 -10.79 -10.30
C LYS A 140 13.58 -11.10 -9.05
N PRO A 141 12.47 -10.35 -8.80
CA PRO A 141 11.62 -10.59 -7.65
C PRO A 141 10.92 -11.96 -7.76
N ASN A 142 11.05 -12.73 -6.68
CA ASN A 142 10.45 -14.05 -6.48
C ASN A 142 10.19 -14.28 -4.97
N ALA A 143 9.65 -15.43 -4.60
CA ALA A 143 9.32 -15.75 -3.20
C ALA A 143 10.56 -15.80 -2.29
N GLU A 144 11.72 -16.27 -2.79
CA GLU A 144 12.96 -16.32 -2.02
C GLU A 144 13.52 -14.93 -1.76
N PHE A 145 13.58 -14.09 -2.80
CA PHE A 145 13.97 -12.68 -2.69
C PHE A 145 13.06 -11.93 -1.70
N PHE A 146 11.75 -12.19 -1.76
CA PHE A 146 10.78 -11.63 -0.82
C PHE A 146 11.07 -12.07 0.62
N ARG A 147 11.17 -13.38 0.89
CA ARG A 147 11.46 -13.93 2.22
C ARG A 147 12.76 -13.35 2.80
N LYS A 148 13.83 -13.31 2.00
CA LYS A 148 15.12 -12.73 2.40
C LYS A 148 14.96 -11.27 2.87
N ASN A 149 14.27 -10.45 2.08
CA ASN A 149 14.12 -9.03 2.40
C ASN A 149 13.15 -8.79 3.57
N VAL A 150 12.09 -9.61 3.75
CA VAL A 150 11.22 -9.52 4.95
C VAL A 150 12.03 -9.86 6.21
N LYS A 151 12.84 -10.93 6.20
CA LYS A 151 13.73 -11.28 7.31
C LYS A 151 14.70 -10.15 7.63
N GLU A 152 15.33 -9.56 6.63
CA GLU A 152 16.28 -8.45 6.82
C GLU A 152 15.57 -7.22 7.40
N LEU A 153 14.40 -6.85 6.88
CA LEU A 153 13.59 -5.74 7.40
C LEU A 153 13.27 -5.91 8.89
N ILE A 154 12.74 -7.07 9.27
CA ILE A 154 12.38 -7.37 10.66
C ILE A 154 13.62 -7.42 11.55
N SER A 155 14.70 -8.06 11.09
CA SER A 155 15.97 -8.12 11.81
C SER A 155 16.55 -6.73 12.09
N GLN A 156 16.55 -5.83 11.11
CA GLN A 156 17.04 -4.46 11.30
C GLN A 156 16.14 -3.66 12.25
N LEU A 157 14.82 -3.75 12.13
CA LEU A 157 13.88 -3.09 13.04
C LEU A 157 14.13 -3.54 14.49
N LYS A 158 14.26 -4.83 14.73
CA LYS A 158 14.55 -5.38 16.09
C LYS A 158 15.89 -4.93 16.66
N ARG A 159 16.94 -4.84 15.83
CA ARG A 159 18.28 -4.45 16.31
C ARG A 159 18.41 -2.95 16.57
N ARG A 160 17.64 -2.13 15.83
CA ARG A 160 17.87 -0.68 15.75
C ARG A 160 16.75 0.14 16.37
N THR A 161 15.71 -0.52 16.91
CA THR A 161 14.61 0.15 17.64
C THR A 161 14.21 -0.68 18.86
N ASN A 162 13.55 -0.03 19.81
CA ASN A 162 12.88 -0.68 20.95
C ASN A 162 11.38 -0.86 20.70
N ALA A 163 10.92 -0.65 19.44
CA ALA A 163 9.52 -0.68 19.08
C ALA A 163 8.90 -2.07 19.23
N LYS A 164 7.64 -2.11 19.64
CA LYS A 164 6.80 -3.28 19.36
C LYS A 164 6.55 -3.36 17.86
N ILE A 165 6.75 -4.55 17.27
CA ILE A 165 6.67 -4.73 15.80
C ILE A 165 5.52 -5.69 15.48
N ALA A 166 4.65 -5.28 14.56
CA ALA A 166 3.68 -6.16 13.94
C ALA A 166 3.80 -6.14 12.41
N ILE A 167 3.68 -7.32 11.80
CA ILE A 167 3.62 -7.45 10.35
C ILE A 167 2.26 -7.99 9.93
N LEU A 168 1.65 -7.37 8.92
CA LEU A 168 0.36 -7.78 8.40
C LEU A 168 0.52 -8.74 7.22
N SER A 169 -0.34 -9.75 7.13
CA SER A 169 -0.54 -10.45 5.86
C SER A 169 -1.10 -9.50 4.79
N LEU A 170 -0.93 -9.87 3.52
CA LEU A 170 -1.20 -8.98 2.40
C LEU A 170 -2.68 -8.93 2.05
N PRO A 171 -3.25 -7.77 1.74
CA PRO A 171 -4.55 -7.73 1.09
C PRO A 171 -4.45 -8.45 -0.26
N PRO A 172 -5.50 -9.17 -0.68
CA PRO A 172 -5.45 -9.94 -1.92
C PRO A 172 -5.30 -9.04 -3.15
N ILE A 173 -4.64 -9.55 -4.18
CA ILE A 173 -4.63 -8.94 -5.52
C ILE A 173 -5.89 -9.41 -6.24
N GLY A 174 -6.84 -8.49 -6.38
CA GLY A 174 -8.18 -8.78 -6.85
C GLY A 174 -9.04 -9.49 -5.81
N GLU A 175 -10.28 -9.82 -6.19
CA GLU A 175 -11.26 -10.46 -5.29
C GLU A 175 -11.75 -11.81 -5.82
N GLU A 176 -11.17 -12.29 -6.91
CA GLU A 176 -11.42 -13.61 -7.48
C GLU A 176 -10.55 -14.65 -6.75
N ILE A 177 -11.13 -15.31 -5.73
CA ILE A 177 -10.41 -16.17 -4.79
C ILE A 177 -9.60 -17.27 -5.50
N ASN A 178 -10.12 -17.84 -6.57
CA ASN A 178 -9.46 -18.92 -7.30
C ASN A 178 -8.44 -18.44 -8.34
N HIS A 179 -8.32 -17.12 -8.55
CA HIS A 179 -7.35 -16.55 -9.50
C HIS A 179 -5.92 -16.67 -8.98
N ILE A 180 -4.96 -16.88 -9.89
CA ILE A 180 -3.53 -17.04 -9.54
C ILE A 180 -2.98 -15.84 -8.76
N ALA A 181 -3.43 -14.60 -9.04
CA ALA A 181 -2.98 -13.41 -8.32
C ALA A 181 -3.41 -13.42 -6.85
N TYR A 182 -4.64 -13.88 -6.57
CA TYR A 182 -5.15 -14.06 -5.21
C TYR A 182 -4.36 -15.16 -4.48
N GLN A 183 -4.20 -16.31 -5.11
CA GLN A 183 -3.49 -17.46 -4.53
C GLN A 183 -2.01 -17.15 -4.28
N ARG A 184 -1.36 -16.40 -5.18
CA ARG A 184 0.01 -15.90 -4.97
C ARG A 184 0.09 -14.97 -3.77
N THR A 185 -0.92 -14.11 -3.55
CA THR A 185 -0.97 -13.25 -2.37
C THR A 185 -1.09 -14.07 -1.08
N LYS A 186 -1.89 -15.14 -1.10
CA LYS A 186 -2.00 -16.11 0.01
C LYS A 186 -0.64 -16.79 0.31
N GLU A 187 0.06 -17.24 -0.74
CA GLU A 187 1.40 -17.84 -0.62
C GLU A 187 2.39 -16.89 0.07
N TYR A 188 2.44 -15.63 -0.37
CA TYR A 188 3.33 -14.62 0.23
C TYR A 188 2.90 -14.22 1.64
N SER A 189 1.62 -14.26 1.94
CA SER A 189 1.11 -14.08 3.31
C SER A 189 1.57 -15.21 4.23
N GLY A 190 1.64 -16.45 3.73
CA GLY A 190 2.24 -17.58 4.43
C GLY A 190 3.73 -17.34 4.75
N ILE A 191 4.50 -16.81 3.79
CA ILE A 191 5.91 -16.43 4.04
C ILE A 191 6.02 -15.38 5.15
N ILE A 192 5.11 -14.39 5.18
CA ILE A 192 5.07 -13.38 6.24
C ILE A 192 4.78 -14.02 7.60
N LEU A 193 3.83 -14.95 7.68
CA LEU A 193 3.52 -15.67 8.91
C LEU A 193 4.73 -16.44 9.44
N ASP A 194 5.40 -17.21 8.56
CA ASP A 194 6.61 -17.95 8.93
C ASP A 194 7.69 -17.02 9.48
N VAL A 195 7.97 -15.90 8.77
CA VAL A 195 8.99 -14.93 9.19
C VAL A 195 8.60 -14.26 10.50
N ALA A 196 7.34 -13.95 10.72
CA ALA A 196 6.86 -13.39 11.99
C ALA A 196 7.12 -14.36 13.16
N GLN A 197 6.79 -15.65 12.99
CA GLN A 197 7.03 -16.69 13.97
C GLN A 197 8.52 -16.91 14.24
N GLU A 198 9.35 -17.06 13.20
CA GLU A 198 10.81 -17.24 13.29
C GLU A 198 11.50 -16.08 14.03
N ASN A 199 10.94 -14.87 13.94
CA ASN A 199 11.52 -13.67 14.55
C ASN A 199 10.80 -13.21 15.82
N ASN A 200 9.78 -13.93 16.28
CA ASN A 200 8.97 -13.57 17.44
C ASN A 200 8.47 -12.12 17.39
N VAL A 201 7.79 -11.77 16.27
CA VAL A 201 7.06 -10.52 16.08
C VAL A 201 5.59 -10.80 15.86
N ASP A 202 4.72 -9.83 16.16
CA ASP A 202 3.28 -10.01 16.06
C ASP A 202 2.83 -10.10 14.60
N TYR A 203 1.95 -11.08 14.32
CA TYR A 203 1.30 -11.26 13.01
C TYR A 203 -0.14 -10.78 13.07
N LEU A 204 -0.53 -9.94 12.10
CA LEU A 204 -1.89 -9.44 11.97
C LEU A 204 -2.56 -10.03 10.70
N PRO A 205 -3.61 -10.86 10.84
CA PRO A 205 -4.16 -11.68 9.78
C PRO A 205 -5.12 -10.91 8.85
N LEU A 206 -4.60 -9.98 8.04
CA LEU A 206 -5.41 -9.16 7.13
C LEU A 206 -5.96 -9.96 5.96
N HIS A 207 -5.13 -10.81 5.32
CA HIS A 207 -5.55 -11.65 4.20
C HIS A 207 -6.70 -12.57 4.60
N GLU A 208 -6.56 -13.18 5.74
CA GLU A 208 -7.52 -14.14 6.31
C GLU A 208 -8.87 -13.46 6.58
N LYS A 209 -8.84 -12.27 7.19
CA LYS A 209 -10.06 -11.48 7.47
C LYS A 209 -10.76 -11.01 6.20
N ILE A 210 -10.00 -10.59 5.19
CA ILE A 210 -10.59 -10.21 3.90
C ILE A 210 -11.17 -11.43 3.22
N THR A 211 -10.47 -12.58 3.25
CA THR A 211 -10.98 -13.84 2.66
C THR A 211 -12.29 -14.28 3.31
N GLU A 212 -12.34 -14.28 4.64
CA GLU A 212 -13.56 -14.59 5.41
C GLU A 212 -14.73 -13.69 5.00
N TYR A 213 -14.47 -12.37 4.88
CA TYR A 213 -15.48 -11.41 4.46
C TYR A 213 -15.99 -11.68 3.03
N LEU A 214 -15.09 -11.91 2.07
CA LEU A 214 -15.46 -12.14 0.67
C LEU A 214 -16.26 -13.45 0.52
N LEU A 215 -15.93 -14.48 1.29
CA LEU A 215 -16.67 -15.75 1.31
C LEU A 215 -18.07 -15.60 1.95
N ALA A 216 -18.19 -14.82 3.03
CA ALA A 216 -19.46 -14.57 3.69
C ALA A 216 -20.44 -13.78 2.81
N GLU A 217 -19.94 -12.91 1.95
CA GLU A 217 -20.75 -12.12 0.99
C GLU A 217 -21.08 -12.91 -0.30
N ASP A 218 -20.63 -14.18 -0.47
CA ASP A 218 -20.69 -14.94 -1.73
C ASP A 218 -20.28 -14.09 -2.95
N HIS A 219 -19.22 -13.30 -2.75
CA HIS A 219 -18.82 -12.28 -3.70
C HIS A 219 -18.18 -12.87 -4.95
N ARG A 220 -18.70 -12.46 -6.13
CA ARG A 220 -18.16 -12.79 -7.45
C ARG A 220 -17.83 -11.51 -8.19
N PRO A 221 -16.53 -11.13 -8.27
CA PRO A 221 -16.14 -9.88 -8.94
C PRO A 221 -16.47 -9.94 -10.43
N ARG A 222 -16.88 -8.78 -10.99
CA ARG A 222 -17.17 -8.67 -12.43
C ARG A 222 -15.92 -8.61 -13.30
N LEU A 223 -14.79 -8.25 -12.72
CA LEU A 223 -13.53 -8.08 -13.40
C LEU A 223 -12.50 -9.06 -12.85
N SER A 224 -11.77 -9.74 -13.75
CA SER A 224 -10.59 -10.52 -13.44
C SER A 224 -9.32 -9.69 -13.62
N TYR A 225 -8.28 -10.03 -12.86
CA TYR A 225 -6.96 -9.37 -12.97
C TYR A 225 -6.41 -9.39 -14.41
N ASP A 226 -6.68 -10.47 -15.16
CA ASP A 226 -6.25 -10.63 -16.55
C ASP A 226 -6.95 -9.67 -17.54
N ASN A 227 -8.09 -9.09 -17.16
CA ASN A 227 -8.83 -8.12 -17.98
C ASN A 227 -8.18 -6.74 -18.07
N GLY A 228 -6.89 -6.63 -17.76
CA GLY A 228 -6.10 -5.41 -17.94
C GLY A 228 -6.02 -4.54 -16.69
N PHE A 229 -5.51 -5.11 -15.62
CA PHE A 229 -5.35 -4.46 -14.32
C PHE A 229 -4.78 -3.04 -14.41
N ARG A 230 -3.75 -2.80 -15.26
CA ARG A 230 -3.13 -1.48 -15.41
C ARG A 230 -4.11 -0.43 -15.95
N ARG A 231 -4.95 -0.81 -16.91
CA ARG A 231 -5.96 0.10 -17.48
C ARG A 231 -6.97 0.50 -16.43
N ILE A 232 -7.42 -0.43 -15.61
CA ILE A 232 -8.40 -0.20 -14.54
C ILE A 232 -7.79 0.68 -13.46
N MET A 233 -6.56 0.39 -13.05
CA MET A 233 -5.81 1.19 -12.08
C MET A 233 -5.62 2.63 -12.56
N ILE A 234 -5.13 2.83 -13.78
CA ILE A 234 -4.93 4.17 -14.36
C ILE A 234 -6.25 4.93 -14.42
N LYS A 235 -7.33 4.29 -14.94
CA LYS A 235 -8.67 4.89 -14.99
C LYS A 235 -9.15 5.30 -13.60
N GLY A 236 -8.96 4.47 -12.58
CA GLY A 236 -9.32 4.76 -11.20
C GLY A 236 -8.59 5.98 -10.66
N ILE A 237 -7.26 6.03 -10.84
CA ILE A 237 -6.41 7.15 -10.41
C ILE A 237 -6.85 8.46 -11.08
N PHE A 238 -7.07 8.46 -12.40
CA PHE A 238 -7.55 9.64 -13.11
C PHE A 238 -8.96 10.06 -12.67
N SER A 239 -9.89 9.11 -12.47
CA SER A 239 -11.23 9.40 -11.99
C SER A 239 -11.19 10.04 -10.59
N HIS A 240 -10.28 9.58 -9.72
CA HIS A 240 -10.12 10.14 -8.39
C HIS A 240 -9.60 11.59 -8.44
N PHE A 241 -8.47 11.83 -9.11
CA PHE A 241 -7.80 13.14 -9.06
C PHE A 241 -8.38 14.20 -9.97
N LEU A 242 -9.00 13.84 -11.10
CA LEU A 242 -9.58 14.81 -12.02
C LEU A 242 -11.08 14.98 -11.88
N LEU A 243 -11.81 13.91 -11.51
CA LEU A 243 -13.26 13.93 -11.41
C LEU A 243 -13.75 13.92 -9.96
N GLY A 244 -12.85 13.86 -8.96
CA GLY A 244 -13.21 13.81 -7.54
C GLY A 244 -13.97 12.52 -7.15
N THR A 245 -13.88 11.45 -7.96
CA THR A 245 -14.58 10.20 -7.67
C THR A 245 -13.96 9.53 -6.44
N SER A 246 -14.78 9.19 -5.43
CA SER A 246 -14.30 8.49 -4.24
C SER A 246 -13.79 7.08 -4.56
N PHE A 247 -12.86 6.56 -3.76
CA PHE A 247 -12.35 5.20 -3.92
C PHE A 247 -13.47 4.14 -3.78
N ASP A 248 -14.45 4.37 -2.91
CA ASP A 248 -15.61 3.47 -2.77
C ASP A 248 -16.47 3.45 -4.03
N LYS A 249 -16.67 4.62 -4.66
CA LYS A 249 -17.42 4.69 -5.92
C LYS A 249 -16.65 4.02 -7.06
N ILE A 250 -15.31 4.15 -7.10
CA ILE A 250 -14.47 3.45 -8.07
C ILE A 250 -14.58 1.94 -7.86
N ALA A 251 -14.47 1.45 -6.62
CA ALA A 251 -14.63 0.05 -6.26
C ALA A 251 -15.99 -0.50 -6.73
N THR A 252 -17.07 0.18 -6.38
CA THR A 252 -18.45 -0.19 -6.78
C THR A 252 -18.61 -0.24 -8.30
N ASN A 253 -18.08 0.75 -9.03
CA ASN A 253 -18.14 0.79 -10.50
C ASN A 253 -17.39 -0.39 -11.13
N ASN A 254 -16.30 -0.84 -10.52
CA ASN A 254 -15.51 -2.00 -10.94
C ASN A 254 -16.11 -3.32 -10.44
N GLY A 255 -17.10 -3.31 -9.55
CA GLY A 255 -17.73 -4.49 -8.98
C GLY A 255 -16.89 -5.14 -7.89
N PHE A 256 -16.12 -4.34 -7.13
CA PHE A 256 -15.32 -4.78 -6.00
C PHE A 256 -15.91 -4.34 -4.66
N LEU A 257 -15.63 -5.12 -3.60
CA LEU A 257 -16.06 -4.86 -2.22
C LEU A 257 -14.95 -4.23 -1.36
N ILE A 258 -13.70 -4.59 -1.61
CA ILE A 258 -12.53 -4.28 -0.78
C ILE A 258 -11.49 -3.44 -1.53
N VAL A 259 -11.23 -3.79 -2.81
CA VAL A 259 -10.23 -3.09 -3.63
C VAL A 259 -10.87 -2.12 -4.60
N THR A 260 -10.10 -1.12 -5.06
CA THR A 260 -10.53 -0.15 -6.07
C THR A 260 -10.20 -0.62 -7.49
N ASP A 261 -9.03 -1.27 -7.66
CA ASP A 261 -8.38 -1.52 -8.93
C ASP A 261 -7.53 -2.80 -8.97
N PHE A 262 -7.84 -3.77 -8.15
CA PHE A 262 -7.11 -5.01 -7.84
C PHE A 262 -6.00 -4.89 -6.78
N LEU A 263 -5.37 -3.73 -6.57
CA LEU A 263 -4.24 -3.57 -5.66
C LEU A 263 -4.55 -2.67 -4.46
N HIS A 264 -5.25 -1.57 -4.73
CA HIS A 264 -5.46 -0.50 -3.76
C HIS A 264 -6.78 -0.68 -3.03
N LEU A 265 -6.80 -0.35 -1.75
CA LEU A 265 -7.97 -0.54 -0.89
C LEU A 265 -8.94 0.64 -0.98
N ASN A 266 -10.24 0.34 -0.92
CA ASN A 266 -11.29 1.30 -0.64
C ASN A 266 -11.39 1.56 0.88
N TYR A 267 -12.41 2.32 1.33
CA TYR A 267 -12.60 2.59 2.76
C TYR A 267 -12.77 1.32 3.59
N ARG A 268 -13.56 0.35 3.13
CA ARG A 268 -13.80 -0.91 3.86
C ARG A 268 -12.51 -1.71 4.07
N GLY A 269 -11.74 -1.92 3.01
CA GLY A 269 -10.45 -2.61 3.11
C GLY A 269 -9.47 -1.88 4.02
N SER A 270 -9.38 -0.55 3.90
CA SER A 270 -8.52 0.28 4.75
C SER A 270 -8.97 0.30 6.20
N LYS A 271 -10.29 0.25 6.46
CA LYS A 271 -10.84 0.12 7.80
C LYS A 271 -10.46 -1.21 8.44
N MET A 272 -10.43 -2.33 7.69
CA MET A 272 -9.98 -3.63 8.20
C MET A 272 -8.51 -3.58 8.63
N VAL A 273 -7.63 -2.91 7.86
CA VAL A 273 -6.24 -2.67 8.26
C VAL A 273 -6.19 -1.86 9.56
N ALA A 274 -6.90 -0.75 9.62
CA ALA A 274 -6.92 0.13 10.79
C ALA A 274 -7.45 -0.59 12.04
N ASP A 275 -8.52 -1.39 11.92
CA ASP A 275 -9.11 -2.15 13.03
C ASP A 275 -8.10 -3.18 13.60
N LEU A 276 -7.36 -3.90 12.74
CA LEU A 276 -6.32 -4.84 13.17
C LEU A 276 -5.21 -4.14 13.95
N ILE A 277 -4.69 -3.04 13.40
CA ILE A 277 -3.61 -2.28 14.03
C ILE A 277 -4.08 -1.65 15.34
N LYS A 278 -5.26 -1.02 15.36
CA LYS A 278 -5.85 -0.45 16.58
C LYS A 278 -5.96 -1.50 17.69
N ASN A 279 -6.54 -2.65 17.38
CA ASN A 279 -6.73 -3.72 18.36
C ASN A 279 -5.40 -4.27 18.89
N TRP A 280 -4.35 -4.25 18.05
CA TRP A 280 -3.01 -4.66 18.46
C TRP A 280 -2.32 -3.62 19.36
N ILE A 281 -2.44 -2.33 19.05
CA ILE A 281 -1.86 -1.25 19.85
C ILE A 281 -2.47 -1.17 21.25
N LEU A 282 -3.79 -1.44 21.36
CA LEU A 282 -4.55 -1.30 22.62
C LEU A 282 -4.52 -2.55 23.51
N LYS A 283 -3.85 -3.64 23.09
CA LYS A 283 -3.56 -4.81 23.93
C LYS A 283 -2.36 -4.56 24.85
#